data_923ecca3e24ccaf5603888b0bb18e3e6
#
_entry.id   923ecca3e24ccaf5603888b0bb18e3e6
#
_cell.length_a   1.000
_cell.length_b   1.000
_cell.length_c   1.000
_cell.angle_alpha   90.00
_cell.angle_beta   90.00
_cell.angle_gamma   90.00
#
_symmetry.space_group_name_H-M   'P 1'
#
loop_
_entity.id
_entity.type
_entity.pdbx_description
1 polymer ?
#
loop_
_entity_poly.entity_id
_entity_poly.type
_entity_poly.pdbx_seq_one_letter_code
_entity_poly.pdbx_strand_id
1 'polypeptide(L)'
;MISLAYRLQTLSVEDCRVWLHANEWQYSLTLSNKRAREFCNGRALIRQLLLQQSGVAVAEIQITLPSAQAPAMYVKGQAVALSISHSRQAVAVVYSQQQPVGLDLEYIKARDFVQLSSQFSALKAATDSATFYQSWTAAEAYSKFSQQPLLSVLAHPLPQNIQLKHLSLPGYMLCLCYKIPDTTVKISANIQ
;
A
#
# COMPACT_ATOMS: atom_id res chain seq x y z
N MET A 1 14.84 -4.52 7.84
CA MET A 1 13.58 -4.20 8.57
C MET A 1 12.60 -3.59 7.59
N ILE A 2 11.33 -3.97 7.67
CA ILE A 2 10.21 -3.40 6.93
C ILE A 2 9.29 -2.70 7.94
N SER A 3 8.80 -1.51 7.60
CA SER A 3 7.85 -0.77 8.43
C SER A 3 6.56 -0.53 7.68
N LEU A 4 5.45 -0.93 8.29
CA LEU A 4 4.10 -0.84 7.75
C LEU A 4 3.22 -0.04 8.72
N ALA A 5 2.41 0.84 8.17
CA ALA A 5 1.33 1.49 8.91
C ALA A 5 0.02 1.44 8.14
N TYR A 6 -1.09 1.46 8.89
CA TYR A 6 -2.42 1.59 8.30
C TYR A 6 -3.33 2.46 9.17
N ARG A 7 -4.36 3.01 8.53
CA ARG A 7 -5.44 3.76 9.16
C ARG A 7 -6.75 3.36 8.50
N LEU A 8 -7.75 2.95 9.29
CA LEU A 8 -9.05 2.49 8.76
C LEU A 8 -10.01 3.64 8.45
N GLN A 9 -9.73 4.84 8.99
CA GLN A 9 -10.45 6.07 8.66
C GLN A 9 -9.45 7.13 8.27
N THR A 10 -9.54 7.61 7.02
CA THR A 10 -8.69 8.68 6.51
C THR A 10 -8.96 10.01 7.21
N LEU A 11 -7.93 10.83 7.34
CA LEU A 11 -8.05 12.23 7.73
C LEU A 11 -8.76 13.04 6.63
N SER A 12 -9.24 14.22 6.99
CA SER A 12 -9.62 15.21 5.99
C SER A 12 -8.40 15.63 5.17
N VAL A 13 -8.63 16.17 3.98
CA VAL A 13 -7.52 16.69 3.15
C VAL A 13 -6.79 17.82 3.86
N GLU A 14 -7.52 18.69 4.56
CA GLU A 14 -6.95 19.81 5.32
C GLU A 14 -6.09 19.35 6.49
N ASP A 15 -6.51 18.31 7.25
CA ASP A 15 -5.71 17.74 8.34
C ASP A 15 -4.40 17.10 7.84
N CYS A 16 -4.38 16.67 6.58
CA CYS A 16 -3.16 16.15 5.97
C CYS A 16 -2.15 17.23 5.60
N ARG A 17 -2.57 18.51 5.47
CA ARG A 17 -1.77 19.59 4.90
C ARG A 17 -0.40 19.77 5.54
N VAL A 18 -0.33 19.68 6.86
CA VAL A 18 0.93 19.84 7.62
C VAL A 18 1.98 18.76 7.32
N TRP A 19 1.55 17.66 6.71
CA TRP A 19 2.40 16.53 6.31
C TRP A 19 2.79 16.56 4.83
N LEU A 20 2.33 17.57 4.08
CA LEU A 20 2.55 17.67 2.62
C LEU A 20 3.55 18.77 2.30
N HIS A 21 4.37 18.54 1.28
CA HIS A 21 5.15 19.60 0.67
C HIS A 21 4.24 20.53 -0.17
N ALA A 22 4.68 21.75 -0.40
CA ALA A 22 3.88 22.75 -1.12
C ALA A 22 3.42 22.28 -2.51
N ASN A 23 4.29 21.62 -3.28
CA ASN A 23 3.96 21.07 -4.59
C ASN A 23 2.93 19.92 -4.52
N GLU A 24 2.99 19.09 -3.48
CA GLU A 24 2.01 18.02 -3.26
C GLU A 24 0.64 18.61 -2.89
N TRP A 25 0.64 19.64 -2.03
CA TRP A 25 -0.58 20.36 -1.70
C TRP A 25 -1.22 20.97 -2.95
N GLN A 26 -0.46 21.71 -3.76
CA GLN A 26 -0.96 22.28 -5.02
C GLN A 26 -1.48 21.20 -5.97
N TYR A 27 -0.78 20.08 -6.11
CA TYR A 27 -1.25 18.95 -6.91
C TYR A 27 -2.58 18.40 -6.38
N SER A 28 -2.74 18.27 -5.06
CA SER A 28 -3.97 17.74 -4.47
C SER A 28 -5.21 18.57 -4.82
N LEU A 29 -5.06 19.90 -5.00
CA LEU A 29 -6.15 20.79 -5.37
C LEU A 29 -6.64 20.57 -6.82
N THR A 30 -5.87 19.91 -7.66
CA THR A 30 -6.27 19.55 -9.04
C THR A 30 -7.05 18.24 -9.13
N LEU A 31 -7.14 17.49 -8.03
CA LEU A 31 -7.75 16.18 -7.98
C LEU A 31 -9.23 16.25 -7.58
N SER A 32 -10.02 15.23 -7.95
CA SER A 32 -11.34 15.04 -7.36
C SER A 32 -11.24 14.81 -5.85
N ASN A 33 -12.29 15.15 -5.08
CA ASN A 33 -12.30 15.01 -3.61
C ASN A 33 -11.86 13.62 -3.12
N LYS A 34 -12.30 12.56 -3.81
CA LYS A 34 -11.89 11.19 -3.49
C LYS A 34 -10.38 11.00 -3.71
N ARG A 35 -9.86 11.40 -4.87
CA ARG A 35 -8.46 11.24 -5.23
C ARG A 35 -7.54 12.12 -4.38
N ALA A 36 -7.96 13.33 -4.05
CA ALA A 36 -7.23 14.21 -3.12
C ALA A 36 -7.09 13.56 -1.74
N ARG A 37 -8.18 12.98 -1.21
CA ARG A 37 -8.15 12.27 0.07
C ARG A 37 -7.19 11.08 0.05
N GLU A 38 -7.27 10.23 -0.96
CA GLU A 38 -6.39 9.07 -1.13
C GLU A 38 -4.91 9.51 -1.21
N PHE A 39 -4.63 10.49 -2.06
CA PHE A 39 -3.30 11.05 -2.28
C PHE A 39 -2.69 11.66 -1.01
N CYS A 40 -3.43 12.57 -0.33
CA CYS A 40 -2.96 13.25 0.87
C CYS A 40 -2.72 12.27 2.03
N ASN A 41 -3.66 11.35 2.26
CA ASN A 41 -3.54 10.40 3.36
C ASN A 41 -2.38 9.42 3.19
N GLY A 42 -2.10 8.93 1.98
CA GLY A 42 -0.94 8.07 1.74
C GLY A 42 0.37 8.79 2.10
N ARG A 43 0.52 10.06 1.69
CA ARG A 43 1.71 10.88 1.98
C ARG A 43 1.83 11.28 3.43
N ALA A 44 0.73 11.67 4.05
CA ALA A 44 0.71 11.99 5.47
C ALA A 44 1.11 10.78 6.32
N LEU A 45 0.51 9.62 6.06
CA LEU A 45 0.73 8.41 6.85
C LEU A 45 2.18 7.92 6.78
N ILE A 46 2.83 7.96 5.61
CA ILE A 46 4.23 7.54 5.50
C ILE A 46 5.17 8.50 6.24
N ARG A 47 4.90 9.81 6.20
CA ARG A 47 5.71 10.80 6.93
C ARG A 47 5.52 10.70 8.43
N GLN A 48 4.30 10.48 8.90
CA GLN A 48 4.02 10.20 10.31
C GLN A 48 4.75 8.94 10.79
N LEU A 49 4.72 7.87 9.99
CA LEU A 49 5.42 6.62 10.30
C LEU A 49 6.94 6.84 10.43
N LEU A 50 7.55 7.56 9.48
CA LEU A 50 8.98 7.86 9.49
C LEU A 50 9.38 8.77 10.66
N LEU A 51 8.57 9.81 10.94
CA LEU A 51 8.79 10.68 12.10
C LEU A 51 8.73 9.88 13.40
N GLN A 52 7.71 9.05 13.58
CA GLN A 52 7.51 8.25 14.79
C GLN A 52 8.62 7.22 15.01
N GLN A 53 9.10 6.58 13.95
CA GLN A 53 10.05 5.47 14.06
C GLN A 53 11.53 5.91 14.07
N SER A 54 11.86 7.00 13.42
CA SER A 54 13.25 7.42 13.19
C SER A 54 13.49 8.92 13.35
N GLY A 55 12.49 9.69 13.78
CA GLY A 55 12.63 11.12 13.98
C GLY A 55 12.90 11.92 12.69
N VAL A 56 12.68 11.33 11.52
CA VAL A 56 12.92 12.00 10.23
C VAL A 56 11.89 13.09 10.01
N ALA A 57 12.34 14.32 9.82
CA ALA A 57 11.46 15.47 9.59
C ALA A 57 10.77 15.39 8.21
N VAL A 58 9.58 15.97 8.10
CA VAL A 58 8.80 16.01 6.84
C VAL A 58 9.63 16.54 5.67
N ALA A 59 10.43 17.60 5.89
CA ALA A 59 11.26 18.21 4.85
C ALA A 59 12.33 17.28 4.27
N GLU A 60 12.74 16.24 5.00
CA GLU A 60 13.76 15.26 4.60
C GLU A 60 13.16 14.09 3.79
N ILE A 61 11.82 14.03 3.63
CA ILE A 61 11.10 12.96 2.95
C ILE A 61 10.49 13.49 1.66
N GLN A 62 11.06 13.15 0.54
CA GLN A 62 10.57 13.52 -0.78
C GLN A 62 9.86 12.34 -1.42
N ILE A 63 8.66 12.57 -1.97
CA ILE A 63 7.89 11.57 -2.71
C ILE A 63 7.51 12.21 -4.04
N THR A 64 7.85 11.56 -5.15
CA THR A 64 7.53 12.07 -6.49
C THR A 64 6.02 12.22 -6.68
N LEU A 65 5.60 13.23 -7.44
CA LEU A 65 4.20 13.34 -7.87
C LEU A 65 3.84 12.15 -8.77
N PRO A 66 2.55 11.78 -8.82
CA PRO A 66 2.08 10.70 -9.68
C PRO A 66 2.46 10.94 -11.15
N SER A 67 2.94 9.90 -11.79
CA SER A 67 3.28 9.85 -13.20
C SER A 67 2.84 8.48 -13.77
N ALA A 68 3.32 8.13 -14.96
CA ALA A 68 3.10 6.79 -15.51
C ALA A 68 3.77 5.66 -14.68
N GLN A 69 4.72 6.02 -13.81
CA GLN A 69 5.42 5.09 -12.91
C GLN A 69 4.91 5.20 -11.48
N ALA A 70 5.16 4.15 -10.68
CA ALA A 70 4.92 4.19 -9.24
C ALA A 70 5.71 5.34 -8.58
N PRO A 71 5.17 5.98 -7.51
CA PRO A 71 5.86 7.06 -6.84
C PRO A 71 7.18 6.56 -6.22
N ALA A 72 8.27 7.30 -6.47
CA ALA A 72 9.56 7.07 -5.83
C ALA A 72 9.64 7.88 -4.53
N MET A 73 10.25 7.31 -3.49
CA MET A 73 10.50 8.00 -2.23
C MET A 73 12.00 8.12 -1.95
N TYR A 74 12.39 9.27 -1.42
CA TYR A 74 13.75 9.57 -0.96
C TYR A 74 13.69 10.07 0.47
N VAL A 75 14.52 9.51 1.34
CA VAL A 75 14.69 9.91 2.74
C VAL A 75 16.12 10.38 2.91
N LYS A 76 16.32 11.64 3.27
CA LYS A 76 17.66 12.27 3.35
C LYS A 76 18.48 12.04 2.06
N GLY A 77 17.83 12.15 0.91
CA GLY A 77 18.43 11.97 -0.41
C GLY A 77 18.66 10.50 -0.84
N GLN A 78 18.41 9.52 0.02
CA GLN A 78 18.57 8.10 -0.31
C GLN A 78 17.25 7.50 -0.78
N ALA A 79 17.27 6.74 -1.87
CA ALA A 79 16.10 6.04 -2.40
C ALA A 79 15.63 4.96 -1.41
N VAL A 80 14.33 4.92 -1.16
CA VAL A 80 13.68 4.00 -0.22
C VAL A 80 12.48 3.36 -0.92
N ALA A 81 12.36 2.05 -0.82
CA ALA A 81 11.20 1.34 -1.37
C ALA A 81 9.94 1.76 -0.62
N LEU A 82 8.89 2.13 -1.37
CA LEU A 82 7.59 2.58 -0.88
C LEU A 82 6.49 1.84 -1.62
N SER A 83 5.47 1.42 -0.89
CA SER A 83 4.19 1.03 -1.48
C SER A 83 3.04 1.62 -0.67
N ILE A 84 2.03 2.13 -1.37
CA ILE A 84 0.83 2.76 -0.81
C ILE A 84 -0.39 2.02 -1.36
N SER A 85 -1.35 1.71 -0.51
CA SER A 85 -2.65 1.20 -0.92
C SER A 85 -3.77 1.90 -0.16
N HIS A 86 -4.92 2.01 -0.81
CA HIS A 86 -6.11 2.61 -0.23
C HIS A 86 -7.35 1.88 -0.76
N SER A 87 -8.31 1.67 0.12
CA SER A 87 -9.62 1.11 -0.23
C SER A 87 -10.68 1.79 0.63
N ARG A 88 -11.69 2.41 -0.01
CA ARG A 88 -12.72 3.22 0.67
C ARG A 88 -12.13 4.33 1.55
N GLN A 89 -12.28 4.18 2.88
CA GLN A 89 -11.81 5.14 3.88
C GLN A 89 -10.51 4.71 4.55
N ALA A 90 -9.94 3.58 4.14
CA ALA A 90 -8.71 3.08 4.70
C ALA A 90 -7.51 3.36 3.80
N VAL A 91 -6.36 3.54 4.41
CA VAL A 91 -5.06 3.71 3.77
C VAL A 91 -4.03 2.87 4.49
N ALA A 92 -3.11 2.30 3.73
CA ALA A 92 -1.95 1.59 4.26
C ALA A 92 -0.69 1.98 3.48
N VAL A 93 0.44 2.03 4.18
CA VAL A 93 1.74 2.35 3.62
C VAL A 93 2.78 1.37 4.15
N VAL A 94 3.77 1.08 3.34
CA VAL A 94 4.94 0.30 3.75
C VAL A 94 6.19 0.90 3.15
N TYR A 95 7.30 0.86 3.90
CA TYR A 95 8.61 1.21 3.36
C TYR A 95 9.68 0.23 3.81
N SER A 96 10.77 0.16 3.02
CA SER A 96 11.96 -0.59 3.33
C SER A 96 13.19 0.07 2.70
N GLN A 97 14.29 0.16 3.47
CA GLN A 97 15.58 0.64 2.96
C GLN A 97 16.40 -0.48 2.30
N GLN A 98 16.02 -1.75 2.48
CA GLN A 98 16.86 -2.89 2.16
C GLN A 98 16.37 -3.72 0.97
N GLN A 99 15.07 -3.66 0.66
CA GLN A 99 14.48 -4.49 -0.38
C GLN A 99 13.19 -3.86 -0.94
N PRO A 100 12.80 -4.22 -2.16
CA PRO A 100 11.48 -3.88 -2.69
C PRO A 100 10.37 -4.40 -1.76
N VAL A 101 9.25 -3.69 -1.75
CA VAL A 101 8.04 -4.06 -1.01
C VAL A 101 6.81 -3.74 -1.85
N GLY A 102 5.78 -4.56 -1.72
CA GLY A 102 4.47 -4.31 -2.31
C GLY A 102 3.39 -4.45 -1.25
N LEU A 103 2.40 -3.59 -1.29
CA LEU A 103 1.31 -3.57 -0.32
C LEU A 103 -0.02 -3.44 -1.02
N ASP A 104 -0.98 -4.25 -0.60
CA ASP A 104 -2.36 -4.04 -0.99
C ASP A 104 -3.31 -4.11 0.20
N LEU A 105 -4.39 -3.31 0.13
CA LEU A 105 -5.43 -3.20 1.14
C LEU A 105 -6.78 -3.15 0.43
N GLU A 106 -7.69 -4.08 0.77
CA GLU A 106 -9.02 -4.16 0.17
C GLU A 106 -10.13 -4.23 1.20
N TYR A 107 -11.18 -3.44 0.97
CA TYR A 107 -12.42 -3.55 1.73
C TYR A 107 -13.17 -4.83 1.32
N ILE A 108 -13.50 -5.66 2.31
CA ILE A 108 -14.23 -6.91 2.10
C ILE A 108 -15.71 -6.58 1.85
N LYS A 109 -16.21 -6.89 0.65
CA LYS A 109 -17.62 -6.74 0.27
C LYS A 109 -18.13 -8.01 -0.38
N ALA A 110 -19.44 -8.23 -0.33
CA ALA A 110 -20.06 -9.31 -1.08
C ALA A 110 -19.79 -9.13 -2.58
N ARG A 111 -19.29 -10.18 -3.23
CA ARG A 111 -19.03 -10.27 -4.67
C ARG A 111 -19.35 -11.67 -5.16
N ASP A 112 -19.58 -11.81 -6.45
CA ASP A 112 -19.48 -13.11 -7.11
C ASP A 112 -18.00 -13.46 -7.34
N PHE A 113 -17.36 -13.93 -6.27
CA PHE A 113 -15.93 -14.31 -6.32
C PHE A 113 -15.72 -15.62 -7.08
N VAL A 114 -16.72 -16.49 -7.22
CA VAL A 114 -16.63 -17.72 -8.00
C VAL A 114 -16.39 -17.39 -9.47
N GLN A 115 -17.17 -16.47 -10.03
CA GLN A 115 -16.99 -16.01 -11.40
C GLN A 115 -15.61 -15.35 -11.59
N LEU A 116 -15.19 -14.48 -10.67
CA LEU A 116 -13.90 -13.80 -10.76
C LEU A 116 -12.74 -14.79 -10.63
N SER A 117 -12.82 -15.75 -9.70
CA SER A 117 -11.76 -16.74 -9.47
C SER A 117 -11.57 -17.68 -10.67
N SER A 118 -12.65 -18.00 -11.39
CA SER A 118 -12.56 -18.87 -12.56
C SER A 118 -11.77 -18.26 -13.73
N GLN A 119 -11.68 -16.91 -13.78
CA GLN A 119 -11.01 -16.19 -14.87
C GLN A 119 -9.49 -16.06 -14.69
N PHE A 120 -8.98 -16.20 -13.45
CA PHE A 120 -7.57 -15.90 -13.15
C PHE A 120 -6.88 -17.03 -12.39
N SER A 121 -5.72 -17.46 -12.89
CA SER A 121 -4.94 -18.54 -12.28
C SER A 121 -4.50 -18.26 -10.86
N ALA A 122 -4.14 -17.01 -10.54
CA ALA A 122 -3.76 -16.60 -9.21
C ALA A 122 -4.90 -16.72 -8.18
N LEU A 123 -6.16 -16.78 -8.62
CA LEU A 123 -7.34 -16.80 -7.75
C LEU A 123 -8.03 -18.18 -7.67
N LYS A 124 -7.52 -19.19 -8.39
CA LYS A 124 -8.19 -20.51 -8.49
C LYS A 124 -8.42 -21.23 -7.16
N ALA A 125 -7.63 -20.94 -6.14
CA ALA A 125 -7.77 -21.53 -4.80
C ALA A 125 -8.86 -20.85 -3.94
N ALA A 126 -9.48 -19.77 -4.43
CA ALA A 126 -10.49 -19.03 -3.68
C ALA A 126 -11.83 -19.78 -3.68
N THR A 127 -12.25 -20.24 -2.51
CA THR A 127 -13.50 -20.98 -2.30
C THR A 127 -14.56 -20.18 -1.57
N ASP A 128 -14.14 -19.11 -0.91
CA ASP A 128 -15.00 -18.21 -0.14
C ASP A 128 -14.47 -16.75 -0.20
N SER A 129 -15.18 -15.83 0.42
CA SER A 129 -14.81 -14.40 0.43
C SER A 129 -13.45 -14.15 1.06
N ALA A 130 -13.09 -14.86 2.14
CA ALA A 130 -11.83 -14.65 2.84
C ALA A 130 -10.64 -15.08 1.98
N THR A 131 -10.69 -16.28 1.43
CA THR A 131 -9.65 -16.84 0.54
C THR A 131 -9.57 -16.05 -0.78
N PHE A 132 -10.70 -15.54 -1.29
CA PHE A 132 -10.70 -14.64 -2.45
C PHE A 132 -9.89 -13.36 -2.15
N TYR A 133 -10.22 -12.64 -1.05
CA TYR A 133 -9.51 -11.40 -0.72
C TYR A 133 -8.05 -11.63 -0.34
N GLN A 134 -7.70 -12.78 0.27
CA GLN A 134 -6.31 -13.16 0.47
C GLN A 134 -5.56 -13.30 -0.86
N SER A 135 -6.12 -14.05 -1.82
CA SER A 135 -5.49 -14.25 -3.13
C SER A 135 -5.45 -12.96 -3.95
N TRP A 136 -6.52 -12.16 -3.92
CA TRP A 136 -6.60 -10.89 -4.63
C TRP A 136 -5.56 -9.89 -4.11
N THR A 137 -5.53 -9.63 -2.80
CA THR A 137 -4.56 -8.70 -2.20
C THR A 137 -3.12 -9.20 -2.35
N ALA A 138 -2.88 -10.52 -2.36
CA ALA A 138 -1.58 -11.09 -2.66
C ALA A 138 -1.14 -10.77 -4.09
N ALA A 139 -2.02 -10.94 -5.08
CA ALA A 139 -1.73 -10.64 -6.48
C ALA A 139 -1.46 -9.14 -6.70
N GLU A 140 -2.26 -8.25 -6.11
CA GLU A 140 -2.05 -6.80 -6.19
C GLU A 140 -0.77 -6.36 -5.45
N ALA A 141 -0.49 -6.90 -4.26
CA ALA A 141 0.75 -6.63 -3.55
C ALA A 141 1.97 -7.11 -4.36
N TYR A 142 1.90 -8.29 -4.98
CA TYR A 142 2.96 -8.79 -5.84
C TYR A 142 3.13 -7.95 -7.11
N SER A 143 2.04 -7.50 -7.75
CA SER A 143 2.08 -6.58 -8.89
C SER A 143 2.86 -5.30 -8.55
N LYS A 144 2.59 -4.69 -7.38
CA LYS A 144 3.31 -3.51 -6.89
C LYS A 144 4.78 -3.81 -6.54
N PHE A 145 5.04 -4.97 -5.93
CA PHE A 145 6.39 -5.44 -5.60
C PHE A 145 7.25 -5.67 -6.84
N SER A 146 6.71 -6.36 -7.84
CA SER A 146 7.41 -6.75 -9.07
C SER A 146 7.37 -5.68 -10.17
N GLN A 147 6.56 -4.62 -9.95
CA GLN A 147 6.28 -3.59 -10.96
C GLN A 147 5.69 -4.14 -12.27
N GLN A 148 4.99 -5.28 -12.19
CA GLN A 148 4.31 -5.89 -13.31
C GLN A 148 2.84 -5.48 -13.38
N PRO A 149 2.23 -5.39 -14.56
CA PRO A 149 0.80 -5.16 -14.70
C PRO A 149 -0.02 -6.22 -13.96
N LEU A 150 -1.05 -5.80 -13.22
CA LEU A 150 -1.90 -6.71 -12.43
C LEU A 150 -2.47 -7.86 -13.25
N LEU A 151 -2.96 -7.59 -14.47
CA LEU A 151 -3.52 -8.64 -15.33
C LEU A 151 -2.50 -9.72 -15.70
N SER A 152 -1.23 -9.34 -15.88
CA SER A 152 -0.14 -10.30 -16.11
C SER A 152 0.10 -11.18 -14.88
N VAL A 153 0.05 -10.59 -13.70
CA VAL A 153 0.20 -11.33 -12.43
C VAL A 153 -0.98 -12.28 -12.22
N LEU A 154 -2.20 -11.83 -12.44
CA LEU A 154 -3.41 -12.66 -12.25
C LEU A 154 -3.48 -13.85 -13.22
N ALA A 155 -2.85 -13.76 -14.38
CA ALA A 155 -2.83 -14.85 -15.38
C ALA A 155 -2.04 -16.08 -14.92
N HIS A 156 -1.13 -15.95 -13.94
CA HIS A 156 -0.23 -17.01 -13.50
C HIS A 156 -0.28 -17.19 -11.97
N PRO A 157 0.07 -18.40 -11.47
CA PRO A 157 0.31 -18.58 -10.03
C PRO A 157 1.43 -17.67 -9.55
N LEU A 158 1.31 -17.19 -8.30
CA LEU A 158 2.35 -16.36 -7.69
C LEU A 158 3.64 -17.18 -7.47
N PRO A 159 4.83 -16.56 -7.59
CA PRO A 159 6.10 -17.24 -7.36
C PRO A 159 6.23 -17.73 -5.91
N GLN A 160 6.91 -18.86 -5.71
CA GLN A 160 7.13 -19.43 -4.38
C GLN A 160 8.27 -18.77 -3.60
N ASN A 161 9.13 -18.00 -4.26
CA ASN A 161 10.31 -17.36 -3.67
C ASN A 161 10.03 -15.93 -3.13
N ILE A 162 8.78 -15.64 -2.82
CA ILE A 162 8.34 -14.40 -2.17
C ILE A 162 7.71 -14.71 -0.82
N GLN A 163 7.68 -13.71 0.05
CA GLN A 163 6.99 -13.76 1.33
C GLN A 163 5.70 -12.95 1.24
N LEU A 164 4.60 -13.54 1.68
CA LEU A 164 3.29 -12.90 1.75
C LEU A 164 2.83 -12.88 3.20
N LYS A 165 2.59 -11.69 3.74
CA LYS A 165 2.05 -11.53 5.10
C LYS A 165 0.68 -10.89 5.01
N HIS A 166 -0.35 -11.66 5.39
CA HIS A 166 -1.73 -11.18 5.45
C HIS A 166 -2.09 -10.66 6.83
N LEU A 167 -2.91 -9.63 6.86
CA LEU A 167 -3.51 -9.04 8.05
C LEU A 167 -5.01 -8.89 7.80
N SER A 168 -5.81 -9.61 8.61
CA SER A 168 -7.26 -9.40 8.66
C SER A 168 -7.54 -8.23 9.59
N LEU A 169 -8.08 -7.15 9.04
CA LEU A 169 -8.46 -5.94 9.77
C LEU A 169 -9.99 -5.81 9.79
N PRO A 170 -10.60 -5.04 10.69
CA PRO A 170 -12.04 -4.84 10.71
C PRO A 170 -12.59 -4.38 9.35
N GLY A 171 -13.23 -5.29 8.60
CA GLY A 171 -13.79 -5.04 7.27
C GLY A 171 -12.79 -4.97 6.11
N TYR A 172 -11.50 -5.28 6.34
CA TYR A 172 -10.46 -5.20 5.31
C TYR A 172 -9.52 -6.42 5.34
N MET A 173 -8.99 -6.75 4.18
CA MET A 173 -7.84 -7.62 4.01
C MET A 173 -6.64 -6.79 3.55
N LEU A 174 -5.49 -6.99 4.18
CA LEU A 174 -4.22 -6.37 3.79
C LEU A 174 -3.21 -7.47 3.48
N CYS A 175 -2.42 -7.29 2.42
CA CYS A 175 -1.29 -8.16 2.11
C CYS A 175 -0.02 -7.34 1.89
N LEU A 176 1.06 -7.76 2.53
CA LEU A 176 2.42 -7.28 2.31
C LEU A 176 3.21 -8.35 1.55
N CYS A 177 3.83 -7.96 0.43
CA CYS A 177 4.75 -8.78 -0.36
C CYS A 177 6.19 -8.27 -0.23
N TYR A 178 7.14 -9.18 0.05
CA TYR A 178 8.58 -8.90 0.13
C TYR A 178 9.38 -10.16 -0.21
N LYS A 179 10.72 -10.08 -0.29
CA LYS A 179 11.55 -11.20 -0.77
C LYS A 179 12.35 -11.89 0.32
N ILE A 180 13.03 -11.13 1.18
CA ILE A 180 13.98 -11.70 2.16
C ILE A 180 13.18 -12.32 3.31
N PRO A 181 13.25 -13.65 3.54
CA PRO A 181 12.62 -14.29 4.69
C PRO A 181 13.24 -13.78 6.00
N ASP A 182 12.58 -14.03 7.11
CA ASP A 182 13.00 -13.63 8.48
C ASP A 182 13.21 -12.11 8.66
N THR A 183 12.69 -11.31 7.72
CA THR A 183 12.73 -9.86 7.84
C THR A 183 11.75 -9.41 8.93
N THR A 184 12.24 -8.67 9.92
CA THR A 184 11.37 -8.03 10.93
C THR A 184 10.42 -7.05 10.26
N VAL A 185 9.12 -7.27 10.43
CA VAL A 185 8.06 -6.36 9.98
C VAL A 185 7.46 -5.67 11.19
N LYS A 186 7.71 -4.36 11.33
CA LYS A 186 7.06 -3.51 12.34
C LYS A 186 5.73 -3.00 11.80
N ILE A 187 4.66 -3.17 12.56
CA ILE A 187 3.31 -2.74 12.18
C ILE A 187 2.84 -1.68 13.16
N SER A 188 2.41 -0.54 12.64
CA SER A 188 1.82 0.56 13.40
C SER A 188 0.37 0.77 12.96
N ALA A 189 -0.57 0.65 13.88
CA ALA A 189 -1.99 0.85 13.63
C ALA A 189 -2.42 2.27 14.00
N ASN A 190 -3.29 2.87 13.20
CA ASN A 190 -3.97 4.15 13.50
C ASN A 190 -3.04 5.26 14.01
N ILE A 191 -1.92 5.48 13.34
CA ILE A 191 -1.00 6.59 13.65
C ILE A 191 -1.77 7.91 13.53
N GLN A 192 -1.75 8.70 14.61
CA GLN A 192 -2.38 10.03 14.70
C GLN A 192 -1.40 11.13 14.28
#